data_c1d7486e308dcd83925aaf0ec2b34099
#
_entry.id   c1d7486e308dcd83925aaf0ec2b34099
#
_cell.length_a   1.000
_cell.length_b   1.000
_cell.length_c   1.000
_cell.angle_alpha   90.00
_cell.angle_beta   90.00
_cell.angle_gamma   90.00
#
_symmetry.space_group_name_H-M   'P 1'
#
loop_
_entity.id
_entity.type
_entity.pdbx_description
1 polymer ?
#
loop_
_entity_poly.entity_id
_entity_poly.type
_entity_poly.pdbx_seq_one_letter_code
_entity_poly.pdbx_strand_id
1 'polypeptide(L)'
;VEPVTPAGLKLKIPFIQQVNPIDKRVLEWDGSPSDMPTKDKLYISVDLFARWRITDPLQYFLRIRDERSAQSRLDDILGSETRNAVAKHELIEIIRTTRDRVPLRDALLTDAERDLNMGSLVPIQKGRKLVEQEIFAAAADKVEVFGIELLDIRFKRINYNESVRPKIYDR
;
A
#
# COMPACT_ATOMS: atom_id res chain seq x y z
N VAL A 1 -8.76 32.24 4.23
CA VAL A 1 -8.78 31.34 3.06
C VAL A 1 -10.18 30.80 2.94
N GLU A 2 -10.82 31.01 1.80
CA GLU A 2 -12.17 30.54 1.54
C GLU A 2 -12.13 29.50 0.41
N PRO A 3 -12.56 28.25 0.64
CA PRO A 3 -12.57 27.23 -0.40
C PRO A 3 -13.76 27.47 -1.35
N VAL A 4 -13.47 27.53 -2.65
CA VAL A 4 -14.49 27.68 -3.70
C VAL A 4 -14.69 26.31 -4.36
N THR A 5 -15.71 25.59 -3.92
CA THR A 5 -16.04 24.26 -4.44
C THR A 5 -17.06 24.24 -5.59
N PRO A 6 -18.07 25.14 -5.64
CA PRO A 6 -19.06 25.13 -6.71
C PRO A 6 -18.51 25.65 -8.04
N ALA A 7 -18.85 24.97 -9.12
CA ALA A 7 -18.56 25.44 -10.47
C ALA A 7 -19.30 26.74 -10.78
N GLY A 8 -18.73 27.58 -11.62
CA GLY A 8 -19.32 28.84 -12.05
C GLY A 8 -18.29 29.96 -12.19
N LEU A 9 -18.76 31.07 -12.76
CA LEU A 9 -17.93 32.29 -12.87
C LEU A 9 -17.79 32.92 -11.49
N LYS A 10 -16.55 33.14 -11.07
CA LYS A 10 -16.20 33.84 -9.83
C LYS A 10 -15.32 35.04 -10.15
N LEU A 11 -15.60 36.15 -9.50
CA LEU A 11 -14.78 37.36 -9.62
C LEU A 11 -13.83 37.43 -8.44
N LYS A 12 -12.56 37.72 -8.71
CA LYS A 12 -11.54 38.01 -7.69
C LYS A 12 -11.17 39.48 -7.70
N ILE A 13 -10.83 40.03 -6.54
CA ILE A 13 -10.31 41.38 -6.42
C ILE A 13 -8.82 41.34 -6.82
N PRO A 14 -8.43 42.02 -7.91
CA PRO A 14 -7.03 42.06 -8.32
C PRO A 14 -6.14 42.67 -7.23
N PHE A 15 -4.92 42.23 -7.14
CA PHE A 15 -3.88 42.62 -6.16
C PHE A 15 -4.11 42.22 -4.70
N ILE A 16 -5.35 41.86 -4.30
CA ILE A 16 -5.67 41.47 -2.90
C ILE A 16 -5.87 39.96 -2.79
N GLN A 17 -6.52 39.34 -3.77
CA GLN A 17 -6.87 37.93 -3.74
C GLN A 17 -5.97 37.11 -4.69
N GLN A 18 -5.40 36.04 -4.16
CA GLN A 18 -4.66 35.02 -4.91
C GLN A 18 -5.50 33.76 -4.99
N VAL A 19 -5.60 33.17 -6.19
CA VAL A 19 -6.28 31.91 -6.41
C VAL A 19 -5.23 30.79 -6.51
N ASN A 20 -5.37 29.80 -5.65
CA ASN A 20 -4.57 28.58 -5.71
C ASN A 20 -5.48 27.44 -6.22
N PRO A 21 -5.25 26.93 -7.44
CA PRO A 21 -6.02 25.80 -7.96
C PRO A 21 -5.59 24.53 -7.23
N ILE A 22 -6.57 23.75 -6.76
CA ILE A 22 -6.37 22.44 -6.15
C ILE A 22 -7.05 21.40 -7.03
N ASP A 23 -6.33 20.35 -7.40
CA ASP A 23 -6.86 19.30 -8.24
C ASP A 23 -7.90 18.46 -7.48
N LYS A 24 -9.04 18.23 -8.12
CA LYS A 24 -10.16 17.45 -7.56
C LYS A 24 -10.17 16.00 -8.06
N ARG A 25 -9.27 15.69 -9.00
CA ARG A 25 -9.16 14.34 -9.58
C ARG A 25 -8.54 13.37 -8.58
N VAL A 26 -8.68 12.11 -8.88
CA VAL A 26 -7.89 11.05 -8.22
C VAL A 26 -6.46 11.17 -8.67
N LEU A 27 -5.56 11.25 -7.70
CA LEU A 27 -4.13 11.31 -7.86
C LEU A 27 -3.51 9.96 -7.51
N GLU A 28 -2.36 9.69 -8.06
CA GLU A 28 -1.60 8.49 -7.76
C GLU A 28 -0.40 8.81 -6.86
N TRP A 29 -0.05 7.84 -6.05
CA TRP A 29 1.20 7.81 -5.32
C TRP A 29 1.91 6.50 -5.64
N ASP A 30 3.14 6.59 -6.11
CA ASP A 30 4.00 5.47 -6.46
C ASP A 30 5.21 5.50 -5.52
N GLY A 31 5.20 4.62 -4.51
CA GLY A 31 6.27 4.55 -3.52
C GLY A 31 7.55 3.98 -4.12
N SER A 32 8.69 4.43 -3.62
CA SER A 32 9.96 3.82 -3.96
C SER A 32 10.10 2.45 -3.29
N PRO A 33 10.68 1.44 -3.98
CA PRO A 33 10.97 0.15 -3.38
C PRO A 33 11.78 0.31 -2.08
N SER A 34 11.31 -0.30 -1.01
CA SER A 34 11.96 -0.22 0.30
C SER A 34 12.13 -1.60 0.89
N ASP A 35 13.34 -1.85 1.42
CA ASP A 35 13.64 -3.10 2.09
C ASP A 35 13.14 -3.08 3.53
N MET A 36 12.40 -4.10 3.90
CA MET A 36 11.85 -4.21 5.24
C MET A 36 11.83 -5.66 5.75
N PRO A 37 12.07 -5.86 7.06
CA PRO A 37 12.06 -7.18 7.66
C PRO A 37 10.62 -7.66 7.90
N THR A 38 10.39 -8.93 7.64
CA THR A 38 9.16 -9.64 8.00
C THR A 38 9.26 -10.20 9.43
N LYS A 39 8.14 -10.71 9.96
CA LYS A 39 8.09 -11.34 11.30
C LYS A 39 9.08 -12.50 11.46
N ASP A 40 9.29 -13.27 10.41
CA ASP A 40 10.26 -14.37 10.35
C ASP A 40 11.70 -13.94 10.04
N LYS A 41 11.99 -12.63 10.19
CA LYS A 41 13.31 -12.01 10.02
C LYS A 41 13.91 -12.16 8.61
N LEU A 42 13.05 -12.30 7.62
CA LEU A 42 13.44 -12.28 6.22
C LEU A 42 13.28 -10.87 5.66
N TYR A 43 14.26 -10.40 4.88
CA TYR A 43 14.18 -9.09 4.24
C TYR A 43 13.52 -9.20 2.88
N ILE A 44 12.53 -8.36 2.66
CA ILE A 44 11.83 -8.23 1.39
C ILE A 44 11.87 -6.80 0.90
N SER A 45 12.00 -6.61 -0.40
CA SER A 45 11.86 -5.31 -1.06
C SER A 45 10.41 -5.17 -1.51
N VAL A 46 9.74 -4.18 -0.96
CA VAL A 46 8.32 -3.93 -1.18
C VAL A 46 8.15 -2.64 -1.96
N ASP A 47 7.37 -2.73 -3.02
CA ASP A 47 6.96 -1.63 -3.87
C ASP A 47 5.44 -1.47 -3.77
N LEU A 48 4.98 -0.27 -3.40
CA LEU A 48 3.60 0.05 -3.13
C LEU A 48 3.06 1.09 -4.09
N PHE A 49 1.77 0.99 -4.35
CA PHE A 49 1.01 1.95 -5.11
C PHE A 49 -0.26 2.33 -4.34
N ALA A 50 -0.62 3.60 -4.36
CA ALA A 50 -1.84 4.08 -3.74
C ALA A 50 -2.55 5.10 -4.63
N ARG A 51 -3.88 5.17 -4.47
CA ARG A 51 -4.73 6.19 -5.08
C ARG A 51 -5.36 7.03 -3.99
N TRP A 52 -5.32 8.32 -4.19
CA TRP A 52 -5.81 9.28 -3.22
C TRP A 52 -6.48 10.46 -3.90
N ARG A 53 -7.24 11.24 -3.15
CA ARG A 53 -7.84 12.49 -3.62
C ARG A 53 -7.92 13.52 -2.49
N ILE A 54 -8.06 14.78 -2.87
CA ILE A 54 -8.25 15.87 -1.93
C ILE A 54 -9.76 16.02 -1.68
N THR A 55 -10.18 15.83 -0.43
CA THR A 55 -11.59 15.97 0.00
C THR A 55 -11.83 17.27 0.71
N ASP A 56 -10.89 17.74 1.52
CA ASP A 56 -10.94 19.04 2.17
C ASP A 56 -9.81 19.96 1.66
N PRO A 57 -10.11 20.84 0.68
CA PRO A 57 -9.11 21.73 0.11
C PRO A 57 -8.53 22.72 1.12
N LEU A 58 -9.29 23.09 2.16
CA LEU A 58 -8.84 24.03 3.17
C LEU A 58 -7.79 23.39 4.07
N GLN A 59 -8.08 22.20 4.59
CA GLN A 59 -7.12 21.43 5.41
C GLN A 59 -5.86 21.10 4.62
N TYR A 60 -6.04 20.67 3.37
CA TYR A 60 -4.93 20.39 2.47
C TYR A 60 -4.02 21.60 2.29
N PHE A 61 -4.60 22.76 1.96
CA PHE A 61 -3.83 24.00 1.76
C PHE A 61 -3.12 24.47 3.04
N LEU A 62 -3.78 24.38 4.19
CA LEU A 62 -3.20 24.83 5.46
C LEU A 62 -2.06 23.95 5.95
N ARG A 63 -2.13 22.64 5.71
CA ARG A 63 -1.19 21.66 6.27
C ARG A 63 -0.13 21.17 5.30
N ILE A 64 -0.46 21.11 4.02
CA ILE A 64 0.41 20.52 2.98
C ILE A 64 0.84 21.56 1.97
N ARG A 65 -0.08 22.37 1.46
CA ARG A 65 0.07 23.44 0.46
C ARG A 65 0.23 23.00 -0.98
N ASP A 66 1.07 22.03 -1.28
CA ASP A 66 1.42 21.60 -2.63
C ASP A 66 1.51 20.08 -2.77
N GLU A 67 1.47 19.60 -4.02
CA GLU A 67 1.47 18.17 -4.32
C GLU A 67 2.78 17.47 -3.91
N ARG A 68 3.93 18.13 -4.03
CA ARG A 68 5.22 17.55 -3.62
C ARG A 68 5.26 17.28 -2.13
N SER A 69 4.75 18.21 -1.33
CA SER A 69 4.63 18.03 0.12
C SER A 69 3.64 16.93 0.45
N ALA A 70 2.55 16.77 -0.33
CA ALA A 70 1.61 15.66 -0.20
C ALA A 70 2.29 14.32 -0.47
N GLN A 71 3.04 14.20 -1.56
CA GLN A 71 3.81 13.00 -1.89
C GLN A 71 4.77 12.62 -0.76
N SER A 72 5.53 13.59 -0.24
CA SER A 72 6.45 13.32 0.87
C SER A 72 5.72 12.86 2.16
N ARG A 73 4.55 13.43 2.46
CA ARG A 73 3.75 12.99 3.61
C ARG A 73 3.16 11.59 3.41
N LEU A 74 2.75 11.28 2.21
CA LEU A 74 2.28 9.94 1.87
C LEU A 74 3.44 8.93 1.96
N ASP A 75 4.66 9.27 1.48
CA ASP A 75 5.85 8.44 1.65
C ASP A 75 6.10 8.10 3.12
N ASP A 76 6.06 9.09 4.00
CA ASP A 76 6.28 8.90 5.43
C ASP A 76 5.20 8.01 6.07
N ILE A 77 3.92 8.30 5.80
CA ILE A 77 2.80 7.60 6.42
C ILE A 77 2.66 6.18 5.85
N LEU A 78 2.57 6.05 4.53
CA LEU A 78 2.39 4.75 3.89
C LEU A 78 3.60 3.85 4.10
N GLY A 79 4.81 4.40 4.01
CA GLY A 79 6.04 3.66 4.25
C GLY A 79 6.14 3.15 5.69
N SER A 80 5.77 3.98 6.69
CA SER A 80 5.78 3.56 8.09
C SER A 80 4.73 2.49 8.40
N GLU A 81 3.49 2.67 7.92
CA GLU A 81 2.42 1.68 8.15
C GLU A 81 2.69 0.36 7.43
N THR A 82 3.26 0.42 6.23
CA THR A 82 3.69 -0.79 5.52
C THR A 82 4.76 -1.54 6.29
N ARG A 83 5.77 -0.84 6.78
CA ARG A 83 6.84 -1.46 7.58
C ARG A 83 6.28 -2.09 8.85
N ASN A 84 5.35 -1.42 9.52
CA ASN A 84 4.68 -1.94 10.72
C ASN A 84 3.86 -3.19 10.40
N ALA A 85 3.11 -3.20 9.30
CA ALA A 85 2.32 -4.34 8.88
C ALA A 85 3.20 -5.52 8.46
N VAL A 86 4.20 -5.28 7.61
CA VAL A 86 5.15 -6.31 7.15
C VAL A 86 5.88 -6.97 8.32
N ALA A 87 6.31 -6.19 9.32
CA ALA A 87 6.98 -6.73 10.51
C ALA A 87 6.09 -7.62 11.41
N LYS A 88 4.77 -7.49 11.29
CA LYS A 88 3.79 -8.33 12.03
C LYS A 88 3.47 -9.64 11.34
N HIS A 89 3.72 -9.73 10.03
CA HIS A 89 3.32 -10.88 9.21
C HIS A 89 4.51 -11.68 8.72
N GLU A 90 4.30 -12.98 8.53
CA GLU A 90 5.27 -13.87 7.92
C GLU A 90 5.32 -13.66 6.41
N LEU A 91 6.47 -13.93 5.80
CA LEU A 91 6.69 -13.75 4.37
C LEU A 91 5.60 -14.41 3.52
N ILE A 92 5.17 -15.61 3.91
CA ILE A 92 4.17 -16.39 3.17
C ILE A 92 2.81 -15.68 3.10
N GLU A 93 2.44 -14.93 4.16
CA GLU A 93 1.18 -14.19 4.21
C GLU A 93 1.20 -12.93 3.33
N ILE A 94 2.37 -12.36 3.14
CA ILE A 94 2.56 -11.18 2.29
C ILE A 94 2.57 -11.58 0.81
N ILE A 95 3.12 -12.74 0.48
CA ILE A 95 3.22 -13.22 -0.90
C ILE A 95 1.92 -13.84 -1.39
N ARG A 96 1.27 -14.68 -0.60
CA ARG A 96 0.06 -15.39 -1.02
C ARG A 96 -1.16 -14.49 -0.98
N THR A 97 -1.94 -14.53 -2.06
CA THR A 97 -3.09 -13.64 -2.26
C THR A 97 -4.35 -14.13 -1.56
N THR A 98 -4.57 -15.44 -1.45
CA THR A 98 -5.81 -16.02 -0.91
C THR A 98 -5.54 -17.30 -0.11
N ARG A 99 -6.39 -17.53 0.91
CA ARG A 99 -6.41 -18.75 1.72
C ARG A 99 -6.70 -20.02 0.91
N ASP A 100 -7.53 -19.90 -0.12
CA ASP A 100 -8.23 -21.05 -0.73
C ASP A 100 -7.55 -21.55 -2.01
N ARG A 101 -6.33 -21.07 -2.31
CA ARG A 101 -5.59 -21.59 -3.44
C ARG A 101 -4.94 -22.91 -3.06
N VAL A 102 -5.68 -23.99 -3.28
CA VAL A 102 -5.10 -25.34 -3.35
C VAL A 102 -4.19 -25.37 -4.56
N PRO A 103 -2.89 -25.74 -4.42
CA PRO A 103 -2.02 -25.90 -5.59
C PRO A 103 -2.70 -26.88 -6.56
N LEU A 104 -2.75 -26.51 -7.84
CA LEU A 104 -3.13 -27.46 -8.90
C LEU A 104 -2.11 -28.60 -8.80
N ARG A 105 -2.55 -29.73 -8.26
CA ARG A 105 -1.77 -30.95 -8.26
C ARG A 105 -1.61 -31.38 -9.70
N ASP A 106 -0.39 -31.57 -10.11
CA ASP A 106 -0.12 -32.20 -11.37
C ASP A 106 -0.76 -33.62 -11.35
N ALA A 107 -1.77 -33.81 -12.19
CA ALA A 107 -2.53 -35.07 -12.24
C ALA A 107 -1.66 -36.27 -12.67
N LEU A 108 -0.40 -36.03 -13.01
CA LEU A 108 0.59 -36.99 -13.46
C LEU A 108 1.49 -37.55 -12.36
N LEU A 109 1.43 -36.98 -11.11
CA LEU A 109 2.25 -37.51 -10.02
C LEU A 109 1.61 -38.74 -9.38
N THR A 110 2.40 -39.76 -9.16
CA THR A 110 1.99 -40.97 -8.44
C THR A 110 1.75 -40.70 -6.95
N ASP A 111 0.93 -41.52 -6.27
CA ASP A 111 0.57 -41.30 -4.87
C ASP A 111 1.80 -41.30 -3.94
N ALA A 112 2.85 -42.04 -4.25
CA ALA A 112 4.11 -42.08 -3.52
C ALA A 112 4.92 -40.75 -3.67
N GLU A 113 4.88 -40.15 -4.84
CA GLU A 113 5.53 -38.84 -5.09
C GLU A 113 4.71 -37.69 -4.49
N ARG A 114 3.40 -37.90 -4.30
CA ARG A 114 2.51 -36.96 -3.59
C ARG A 114 2.85 -36.84 -2.11
N ASP A 115 3.20 -37.94 -1.46
CA ASP A 115 3.57 -37.96 -0.04
C ASP A 115 4.96 -37.39 0.23
N LEU A 116 5.90 -37.55 -0.71
CA LEU A 116 7.25 -36.99 -0.62
C LEU A 116 7.32 -35.49 -0.94
N ASN A 117 6.43 -35.00 -1.82
CA ASN A 117 6.34 -33.58 -2.20
C ASN A 117 5.32 -32.76 -1.42
N MET A 118 4.60 -33.38 -0.49
CA MET A 118 3.77 -32.68 0.47
C MET A 118 4.62 -32.04 1.57
N GLY A 119 5.50 -31.12 1.18
CA GLY A 119 5.88 -30.05 2.09
C GLY A 119 4.58 -29.41 2.56
N SER A 120 4.27 -29.56 3.85
CA SER A 120 3.07 -29.03 4.47
C SER A 120 2.94 -27.56 4.11
N LEU A 121 1.98 -27.24 3.24
CA LEU A 121 1.68 -25.85 2.91
C LEU A 121 1.26 -25.18 4.22
N VAL A 122 2.13 -24.37 4.77
CA VAL A 122 1.84 -23.60 5.99
C VAL A 122 0.53 -22.86 5.75
N PRO A 123 -0.50 -23.12 6.58
CA PRO A 123 -1.79 -22.46 6.40
C PRO A 123 -1.64 -20.96 6.61
N ILE A 124 -2.01 -20.18 5.62
CA ILE A 124 -2.04 -18.72 5.74
C ILE A 124 -3.28 -18.32 6.55
N GLN A 125 -3.09 -17.40 7.48
CA GLN A 125 -4.18 -16.89 8.32
C GLN A 125 -4.88 -15.70 7.67
N LYS A 126 -4.13 -14.76 7.09
CA LYS A 126 -4.63 -13.51 6.53
C LYS A 126 -4.49 -13.44 5.01
N GLY A 127 -3.29 -13.59 4.50
CA GLY A 127 -2.96 -13.41 3.09
C GLY A 127 -2.84 -11.94 2.67
N ARG A 128 -2.23 -11.72 1.52
CA ARG A 128 -1.85 -10.40 0.97
C ARG A 128 -2.96 -9.36 1.02
N LYS A 129 -4.19 -9.72 0.64
CA LYS A 129 -5.33 -8.78 0.61
C LYS A 129 -5.67 -8.22 1.98
N LEU A 130 -5.62 -9.05 3.02
CA LEU A 130 -5.91 -8.60 4.37
C LEU A 130 -4.77 -7.74 4.94
N VAL A 131 -3.52 -8.01 4.56
CA VAL A 131 -2.38 -7.15 4.90
C VAL A 131 -2.52 -5.79 4.22
N GLU A 132 -2.90 -5.74 2.93
CA GLU A 132 -3.19 -4.48 2.22
C GLU A 132 -4.31 -3.69 2.91
N GLN A 133 -5.37 -4.36 3.37
CA GLN A 133 -6.47 -3.73 4.11
C GLN A 133 -6.03 -3.21 5.49
N GLU A 134 -5.15 -3.92 6.18
CA GLU A 134 -4.59 -3.48 7.46
C GLU A 134 -3.75 -2.20 7.28
N ILE A 135 -2.92 -2.16 6.24
CA ILE A 135 -2.14 -0.96 5.90
C ILE A 135 -3.06 0.20 5.54
N PHE A 136 -4.08 -0.08 4.71
CA PHE A 136 -5.06 0.92 4.30
C PHE A 136 -5.78 1.54 5.50
N ALA A 137 -6.33 0.72 6.39
CA ALA A 137 -7.04 1.19 7.58
C ALA A 137 -6.14 2.04 8.49
N ALA A 138 -4.90 1.59 8.73
CA ALA A 138 -3.96 2.31 9.58
C ALA A 138 -3.48 3.65 8.97
N ALA A 139 -3.42 3.73 7.65
CA ALA A 139 -2.98 4.93 6.93
C ALA A 139 -4.12 5.93 6.70
N ALA A 140 -5.35 5.44 6.45
CA ALA A 140 -6.50 6.29 6.11
C ALA A 140 -6.77 7.37 7.17
N ASP A 141 -6.84 6.98 8.45
CA ASP A 141 -7.07 7.91 9.55
C ASP A 141 -5.97 8.99 9.65
N LYS A 142 -4.75 8.62 9.32
CA LYS A 142 -3.58 9.52 9.39
C LYS A 142 -3.53 10.53 8.25
N VAL A 143 -3.97 10.15 7.06
CA VAL A 143 -3.99 11.06 5.90
C VAL A 143 -5.22 11.96 5.89
N GLU A 144 -6.34 11.53 6.48
CA GLU A 144 -7.57 12.31 6.60
C GLU A 144 -7.32 13.66 7.31
N VAL A 145 -6.46 13.69 8.31
CA VAL A 145 -6.05 14.91 9.03
C VAL A 145 -5.52 16.00 8.08
N PHE A 146 -5.00 15.62 6.93
CA PHE A 146 -4.46 16.53 5.93
C PHE A 146 -5.48 16.92 4.84
N GLY A 147 -6.75 16.52 4.99
CA GLY A 147 -7.77 16.74 3.97
C GLY A 147 -7.62 15.85 2.74
N ILE A 148 -6.91 14.71 2.91
CA ILE A 148 -6.66 13.69 1.90
C ILE A 148 -7.51 12.46 2.23
N GLU A 149 -8.17 11.91 1.24
CA GLU A 149 -8.83 10.61 1.31
C GLU A 149 -8.01 9.57 0.53
N LEU A 150 -7.65 8.51 1.19
CA LEU A 150 -7.02 7.35 0.58
C LEU A 150 -8.13 6.46 0.00
N LEU A 151 -7.98 6.05 -1.27
CA LEU A 151 -9.00 5.26 -1.97
C LEU A 151 -8.61 3.78 -2.05
N ASP A 152 -7.33 3.52 -2.28
CA ASP A 152 -6.82 2.15 -2.47
C ASP A 152 -5.32 2.10 -2.20
N ILE A 153 -4.87 0.95 -1.68
CA ILE A 153 -3.44 0.62 -1.54
C ILE A 153 -3.22 -0.78 -2.10
N ARG A 154 -2.17 -0.96 -2.88
CA ARG A 154 -1.77 -2.24 -3.46
C ARG A 154 -0.26 -2.45 -3.41
N PHE A 155 0.15 -3.67 -3.15
CA PHE A 155 1.50 -4.10 -3.45
C PHE A 155 1.67 -4.22 -4.95
N LYS A 156 2.57 -3.43 -5.52
CA LYS A 156 2.92 -3.44 -6.94
C LYS A 156 3.89 -4.57 -7.24
N ARG A 157 4.95 -4.65 -6.45
CA ARG A 157 5.97 -5.69 -6.57
C ARG A 157 6.49 -6.05 -5.19
N ILE A 158 6.76 -7.33 -4.99
CA ILE A 158 7.42 -7.86 -3.81
C ILE A 158 8.58 -8.70 -4.32
N ASN A 159 9.80 -8.26 -4.03
CA ASN A 159 11.02 -8.98 -4.35
C ASN A 159 11.66 -9.46 -3.06
N TYR A 160 12.21 -10.64 -3.08
CA TYR A 160 13.00 -11.19 -1.99
C TYR A 160 14.44 -11.36 -2.44
N ASN A 161 15.37 -11.16 -1.53
CA ASN A 161 16.78 -11.29 -1.80
C ASN A 161 17.12 -12.75 -2.17
N GLU A 162 18.09 -12.97 -3.05
CA GLU A 162 18.53 -14.32 -3.48
C GLU A 162 18.89 -15.24 -2.32
N SER A 163 19.35 -14.69 -1.19
CA SER A 163 19.64 -15.46 0.03
C SER A 163 18.40 -16.10 0.69
N VAL A 164 17.20 -15.63 0.35
CA VAL A 164 15.92 -16.13 0.87
C VAL A 164 15.30 -17.19 -0.06
N ARG A 165 15.71 -17.20 -1.33
CA ARG A 165 15.23 -18.10 -2.36
C ARG A 165 15.27 -19.58 -1.98
N PRO A 166 16.41 -20.14 -1.48
CA PRO A 166 16.46 -21.54 -1.09
C PRO A 166 15.50 -21.88 0.05
N LYS A 167 15.27 -20.97 1.00
CA LYS A 167 14.37 -21.20 2.13
C LYS A 167 12.88 -21.28 1.75
N ILE A 168 12.51 -20.77 0.58
CA ILE A 168 11.13 -20.79 0.07
C ILE A 168 10.87 -22.02 -0.79
N TYR A 169 11.89 -22.49 -1.50
CA TYR A 169 11.78 -23.59 -2.45
C TYR A 169 12.23 -24.95 -1.90
N ASP A 170 13.02 -24.97 -0.82
CA ASP A 170 13.50 -26.19 -0.15
C ASP A 170 12.60 -26.67 1.00
N ARG A 171 11.34 -26.23 1.05
CA ARG A 171 10.32 -26.69 2.00
C ARG A 171 9.08 -27.19 1.31
#